data_c41fc429f8032b31c90bad7d3bb1ad07
#
_entry.id   c41fc429f8032b31c90bad7d3bb1ad07
#
_cell.length_a   1.000
_cell.length_b   1.000
_cell.length_c   1.000
_cell.angle_alpha   90.00
_cell.angle_beta   90.00
_cell.angle_gamma   90.00
#
_symmetry.space_group_name_H-M   'P 1'
#
loop_
_entity.id
_entity.type
_entity.pdbx_description
1 polymer ?
#
loop_
_entity_poly.entity_id
_entity_poly.type
_entity_poly.pdbx_seq_one_letter_code
_entity_poly.pdbx_strand_id
1 'polypeptide(L)'
;MKKKIIENVKTIIYALIIALIIRSFLFQPFYIPSSSMEPNLLIGDRLFVSKYSYGYSRHSLPFSPNLTNKRYLSKLPERGDVIVFKTPVDNRTDYIKRLIGLPGDTIQIIDGDLYLNNYKIQRNKVEITININCGSEILNVNAFEEKLPNGKTYIAVYNKEGTMINTDKFIVPK
;
A
#
# COMPACT_ATOMS: atom_id res chain seq x y z
N MET A 1 45.65 -20.90 -6.30
CA MET A 1 44.22 -21.22 -6.28
C MET A 1 43.55 -20.83 -4.97
N LYS A 2 43.99 -21.28 -3.79
CA LYS A 2 43.33 -20.98 -2.47
C LYS A 2 43.14 -19.47 -2.19
N LYS A 3 44.13 -18.61 -2.47
CA LYS A 3 44.05 -17.15 -2.24
C LYS A 3 42.93 -16.51 -3.06
N LYS A 4 42.80 -16.87 -4.33
CA LYS A 4 41.75 -16.35 -5.23
C LYS A 4 40.32 -16.78 -4.80
N ILE A 5 40.18 -18.01 -4.27
CA ILE A 5 38.95 -18.52 -3.72
C ILE A 5 38.56 -17.70 -2.48
N ILE A 6 39.51 -17.43 -1.58
CA ILE A 6 39.28 -16.63 -0.37
C ILE A 6 38.85 -15.19 -0.72
N GLU A 7 39.49 -14.58 -1.72
CA GLU A 7 39.09 -13.23 -2.18
C GLU A 7 37.69 -13.21 -2.78
N ASN A 8 37.34 -14.20 -3.60
CA ASN A 8 35.98 -14.32 -4.14
C ASN A 8 34.92 -14.52 -3.02
N VAL A 9 35.21 -15.36 -2.04
CA VAL A 9 34.32 -15.59 -0.88
C VAL A 9 34.11 -14.30 -0.08
N LYS A 10 35.16 -13.53 0.19
CA LYS A 10 35.07 -12.23 0.83
C LYS A 10 34.17 -11.26 0.06
N THR A 11 34.36 -11.19 -1.26
CA THR A 11 33.54 -10.33 -2.13
C THR A 11 32.07 -10.71 -2.06
N ILE A 12 31.72 -11.99 -2.08
CA ILE A 12 30.35 -12.48 -1.93
C ILE A 12 29.79 -12.10 -0.56
N ILE A 13 30.54 -12.28 0.51
CA ILE A 13 30.10 -11.92 1.86
C ILE A 13 29.81 -10.42 1.96
N TYR A 14 30.69 -9.56 1.44
CA TYR A 14 30.46 -8.12 1.42
C TYR A 14 29.22 -7.75 0.62
N ALA A 15 29.03 -8.34 -0.56
CA ALA A 15 27.85 -8.11 -1.38
C ALA A 15 26.56 -8.51 -0.65
N LEU A 16 26.56 -9.64 0.03
CA LEU A 16 25.41 -10.09 0.83
C LEU A 16 25.11 -9.14 2.00
N ILE A 17 26.15 -8.69 2.71
CA ILE A 17 25.98 -7.73 3.82
C ILE A 17 25.39 -6.42 3.29
N ILE A 18 25.91 -5.87 2.21
CA ILE A 18 25.41 -4.64 1.58
C ILE A 18 23.94 -4.83 1.15
N ALA A 19 23.63 -5.94 0.49
CA ALA A 19 22.27 -6.24 0.06
C ALA A 19 21.30 -6.35 1.25
N LEU A 20 21.70 -6.98 2.35
CA LEU A 20 20.93 -7.06 3.58
C LEU A 20 20.69 -5.68 4.21
N ILE A 21 21.70 -4.82 4.23
CA ILE A 21 21.57 -3.44 4.74
C ILE A 21 20.57 -2.66 3.88
N ILE A 22 20.72 -2.68 2.56
CA ILE A 22 19.81 -1.99 1.64
C ILE A 22 18.38 -2.48 1.82
N ARG A 23 18.17 -3.81 1.83
CA ARG A 23 16.85 -4.42 2.01
C ARG A 23 16.23 -4.14 3.37
N SER A 24 17.02 -4.01 4.42
CA SER A 24 16.53 -3.78 5.79
C SER A 24 16.19 -2.32 6.05
N PHE A 25 16.98 -1.40 5.51
CA PHE A 25 16.90 0.02 5.89
C PHE A 25 16.43 0.95 4.79
N LEU A 26 16.62 0.60 3.51
CA LEU A 26 16.28 1.51 2.42
C LEU A 26 15.04 1.07 1.65
N PHE A 27 15.16 0.02 0.85
CA PHE A 27 14.12 -0.37 -0.10
C PHE A 27 13.86 -1.86 -0.07
N GLN A 28 12.60 -2.20 -0.25
CA GLN A 28 12.17 -3.59 -0.42
C GLN A 28 11.40 -3.72 -1.75
N PRO A 29 11.80 -4.64 -2.63
CA PRO A 29 11.02 -4.93 -3.83
C PRO A 29 9.73 -5.66 -3.47
N PHE A 30 8.64 -5.27 -4.13
CA PHE A 30 7.34 -5.89 -4.06
C PHE A 30 6.81 -6.19 -5.46
N TYR A 31 5.94 -7.16 -5.52
CA TYR A 31 5.18 -7.56 -6.70
C TYR A 31 3.69 -7.38 -6.39
N ILE A 32 2.92 -6.89 -7.35
CA ILE A 32 1.48 -6.66 -7.19
C ILE A 32 0.70 -7.88 -7.69
N PRO A 33 0.08 -8.65 -6.79
CA PRO A 33 -0.66 -9.86 -7.18
C PRO A 33 -2.15 -9.63 -7.42
N SER A 34 -2.69 -8.44 -7.10
CA SER A 34 -4.13 -8.20 -7.12
C SER A 34 -4.50 -6.84 -7.72
N SER A 35 -5.71 -6.77 -8.28
CA SER A 35 -6.28 -5.57 -8.92
C SER A 35 -6.76 -4.49 -7.95
N SER A 36 -6.67 -4.70 -6.64
CA SER A 36 -7.27 -3.79 -5.64
C SER A 36 -6.71 -2.36 -5.60
N MET A 37 -5.65 -2.10 -6.35
CA MET A 37 -5.05 -0.77 -6.51
C MET A 37 -5.10 -0.27 -7.96
N GLU A 38 -5.77 -1.01 -8.86
CA GLU A 38 -6.01 -0.55 -10.23
C GLU A 38 -6.90 0.70 -10.24
N PRO A 39 -6.65 1.64 -11.15
CA PRO A 39 -5.65 1.61 -12.22
C PRO A 39 -4.28 2.18 -11.79
N ASN A 40 -4.11 2.57 -10.53
CA ASN A 40 -2.88 3.23 -10.09
C ASN A 40 -1.68 2.27 -10.01
N LEU A 41 -1.94 0.99 -9.72
CA LEU A 41 -0.97 -0.10 -9.74
C LEU A 41 -1.62 -1.30 -10.42
N LEU A 42 -0.95 -1.87 -11.41
CA LEU A 42 -1.45 -2.98 -12.20
C LEU A 42 -0.99 -4.33 -11.65
N ILE A 43 -1.78 -5.38 -11.89
CA ILE A 43 -1.33 -6.75 -11.62
C ILE A 43 -0.06 -7.03 -12.42
N GLY A 44 0.98 -7.53 -11.77
CA GLY A 44 2.27 -7.81 -12.39
C GLY A 44 3.31 -6.72 -12.16
N ASP A 45 2.93 -5.54 -11.73
CA ASP A 45 3.86 -4.46 -11.43
C ASP A 45 4.89 -4.88 -10.38
N ARG A 46 6.12 -4.40 -10.57
CA ARG A 46 7.19 -4.50 -9.59
C ARG A 46 7.56 -3.11 -9.11
N LEU A 47 7.56 -2.92 -7.81
CA LEU A 47 7.83 -1.62 -7.21
C LEU A 47 8.81 -1.75 -6.04
N PHE A 48 9.42 -0.63 -5.67
CA PHE A 48 10.24 -0.53 -4.49
C PHE A 48 9.51 0.27 -3.41
N VAL A 49 9.40 -0.32 -2.23
CA VAL A 49 8.81 0.34 -1.06
C VAL A 49 9.93 0.88 -0.18
N SER A 50 9.89 2.17 0.11
CA SER A 50 10.81 2.83 1.04
C SER A 50 10.48 2.46 2.47
N LYS A 51 11.44 1.97 3.23
CA LYS A 51 11.25 1.58 4.63
C LYS A 51 11.42 2.73 5.62
N TYR A 52 12.14 3.76 5.23
CA TYR A 52 12.43 4.92 6.08
C TYR A 52 11.29 5.94 6.14
N SER A 53 10.29 5.85 5.24
CA SER A 53 9.23 6.86 5.14
C SER A 53 8.39 7.01 6.41
N TYR A 54 8.09 5.88 7.09
CA TYR A 54 7.25 5.87 8.29
C TYR A 54 7.95 5.26 9.51
N GLY A 55 9.28 5.14 9.45
CA GLY A 55 10.10 4.55 10.51
C GLY A 55 10.15 3.02 10.47
N TYR A 56 10.98 2.48 11.35
CA TYR A 56 11.37 1.07 11.36
C TYR A 56 10.64 0.28 12.43
N SER A 57 10.14 -0.90 12.05
CA SER A 57 9.56 -1.88 12.94
C SER A 57 10.27 -3.23 12.78
N ARG A 58 9.88 -4.23 13.56
CA ARG A 58 10.39 -5.60 13.39
C ARG A 58 10.23 -6.12 11.95
N HIS A 59 9.18 -5.68 11.24
CA HIS A 59 8.93 -6.06 9.85
C HIS A 59 9.86 -5.39 8.84
N SER A 60 10.67 -4.43 9.28
CA SER A 60 11.72 -3.85 8.43
C SER A 60 12.91 -4.80 8.27
N LEU A 61 13.13 -5.70 9.24
CA LEU A 61 14.20 -6.69 9.22
C LEU A 61 13.80 -7.97 8.48
N PRO A 62 14.75 -8.69 7.88
CA PRO A 62 14.51 -10.01 7.31
C PRO A 62 13.90 -10.94 8.36
N PHE A 63 12.96 -11.78 7.91
CA PHE A 63 12.25 -12.76 8.76
C PHE A 63 11.41 -12.17 9.90
N SER A 64 11.29 -10.84 10.00
CA SER A 64 10.48 -10.16 11.03
C SER A 64 10.72 -10.67 12.46
N PRO A 65 11.96 -10.66 12.96
CA PRO A 65 12.29 -11.23 14.26
C PRO A 65 11.51 -10.51 15.38
N ASN A 66 11.08 -11.26 16.37
CA ASN A 66 10.29 -10.70 17.48
C ASN A 66 11.15 -9.99 18.52
N LEU A 67 11.93 -8.98 18.11
CA LEU A 67 12.84 -8.23 18.96
C LEU A 67 12.14 -7.07 19.68
N THR A 68 11.13 -6.46 19.04
CA THR A 68 10.42 -5.31 19.59
C THR A 68 9.07 -5.15 18.94
N ASN A 69 8.10 -4.67 19.70
CA ASN A 69 6.78 -4.26 19.17
C ASN A 69 6.70 -2.75 18.94
N LYS A 70 7.78 -2.01 19.20
CA LYS A 70 7.83 -0.56 19.00
C LYS A 70 8.29 -0.22 17.57
N ARG A 71 7.87 0.94 17.09
CA ARG A 71 8.37 1.55 15.86
C ARG A 71 9.37 2.66 16.22
N TYR A 72 10.54 2.61 15.61
CA TYR A 72 11.60 3.61 15.78
C TYR A 72 11.53 4.65 14.66
N LEU A 73 11.84 5.91 14.98
CA LEU A 73 11.77 7.04 14.05
C LEU A 73 10.40 7.12 13.35
N SER A 74 9.33 6.89 14.11
CA SER A 74 7.99 6.82 13.56
C SER A 74 7.53 8.18 13.02
N LYS A 75 7.02 8.18 11.80
CA LYS A 75 6.30 9.28 11.17
C LYS A 75 4.91 8.77 10.81
N LEU A 76 3.89 9.57 11.06
CA LEU A 76 2.54 9.23 10.64
C LEU A 76 2.41 9.41 9.13
N PRO A 77 1.75 8.48 8.44
CA PRO A 77 1.44 8.65 7.03
C PRO A 77 0.40 9.76 6.83
N GLU A 78 0.44 10.37 5.68
CA GLU A 78 -0.52 11.39 5.29
C GLU A 78 -1.71 10.76 4.54
N ARG A 79 -2.84 11.44 4.58
CA ARG A 79 -4.01 11.05 3.78
C ARG A 79 -3.66 11.02 2.29
N GLY A 80 -4.05 9.97 1.60
CA GLY A 80 -3.74 9.75 0.19
C GLY A 80 -2.44 8.98 -0.08
N ASP A 81 -1.60 8.77 0.94
CA ASP A 81 -0.39 7.95 0.77
C ASP A 81 -0.75 6.49 0.42
N VAL A 82 0.06 5.89 -0.43
CA VAL A 82 0.00 4.45 -0.69
C VAL A 82 0.96 3.77 0.26
N ILE A 83 0.41 2.92 1.12
CA ILE A 83 1.16 2.26 2.20
C ILE A 83 1.15 0.75 2.03
N VAL A 84 2.27 0.12 2.43
CA VAL A 84 2.37 -1.34 2.58
C VAL A 84 2.40 -1.67 4.07
N PHE A 85 1.54 -2.61 4.46
CA PHE A 85 1.43 -3.03 5.85
C PHE A 85 1.11 -4.52 5.96
N LYS A 86 1.46 -5.10 7.09
CA LYS A 86 1.05 -6.47 7.41
C LYS A 86 -0.42 -6.48 7.85
N THR A 87 -1.22 -7.40 7.28
CA THR A 87 -2.62 -7.52 7.71
C THR A 87 -2.69 -7.92 9.19
N PRO A 88 -3.57 -7.30 9.97
CA PRO A 88 -3.71 -7.63 11.39
C PRO A 88 -4.26 -9.03 11.64
N VAL A 89 -4.85 -9.67 10.63
CA VAL A 89 -5.44 -11.02 10.75
C VAL A 89 -4.37 -12.08 10.98
N ASP A 90 -3.26 -12.04 10.26
CA ASP A 90 -2.20 -13.05 10.31
C ASP A 90 -0.81 -12.49 10.62
N ASN A 91 -0.64 -11.17 10.57
CA ASN A 91 0.64 -10.46 10.71
C ASN A 91 1.75 -10.94 9.74
N ARG A 92 1.37 -11.57 8.63
CA ARG A 92 2.28 -12.17 7.63
C ARG A 92 2.06 -11.63 6.24
N THR A 93 0.79 -11.54 5.82
CA THR A 93 0.42 -11.09 4.47
C THR A 93 0.64 -9.59 4.31
N ASP A 94 1.32 -9.19 3.25
CA ASP A 94 1.51 -7.79 2.91
C ASP A 94 0.32 -7.29 2.10
N TYR A 95 -0.26 -6.17 2.54
CA TYR A 95 -1.27 -5.43 1.80
C TYR A 95 -0.71 -4.09 1.36
N ILE A 96 -1.10 -3.69 0.15
CA ILE A 96 -0.86 -2.35 -0.37
C ILE A 96 -2.21 -1.66 -0.55
N LYS A 97 -2.41 -0.51 0.07
CA LYS A 97 -3.65 0.26 0.03
C LYS A 97 -3.37 1.75 0.11
N ARG A 98 -4.31 2.54 -0.40
CA ARG A 98 -4.31 3.99 -0.21
C ARG A 98 -4.95 4.35 1.13
N LEU A 99 -4.28 5.19 1.88
CA LEU A 99 -4.75 5.66 3.17
C LEU A 99 -5.77 6.79 2.99
N ILE A 100 -7.00 6.53 3.34
CA ILE A 100 -8.09 7.53 3.27
C ILE A 100 -8.38 8.13 4.63
N GLY A 101 -8.58 7.30 5.65
CA GLY A 101 -8.87 7.74 7.01
C GLY A 101 -7.62 7.85 7.86
N LEU A 102 -7.57 8.87 8.69
CA LEU A 102 -6.56 9.06 9.74
C LEU A 102 -7.20 8.76 11.11
N PRO A 103 -6.40 8.50 12.16
CA PRO A 103 -6.93 8.27 13.51
C PRO A 103 -7.92 9.36 13.95
N GLY A 104 -9.12 8.93 14.36
CA GLY A 104 -10.23 9.79 14.76
C GLY A 104 -11.17 10.21 13.63
N ASP A 105 -10.85 9.94 12.37
CA ASP A 105 -11.77 10.19 11.26
C ASP A 105 -12.98 9.25 11.27
N THR A 106 -14.03 9.72 10.66
CA THR A 106 -15.23 8.94 10.39
C THR A 106 -15.35 8.68 8.90
N ILE A 107 -15.54 7.42 8.53
CA ILE A 107 -15.66 6.98 7.13
C ILE A 107 -17.01 6.30 6.96
N GLN A 108 -17.71 6.62 5.86
CA GLN A 108 -18.95 6.00 5.49
C GLN A 108 -19.11 6.01 3.96
N ILE A 109 -19.79 5.00 3.42
CA ILE A 109 -20.27 5.01 2.03
C ILE A 109 -21.78 5.19 2.08
N ILE A 110 -22.30 6.16 1.32
CA ILE A 110 -23.73 6.43 1.18
C ILE A 110 -24.01 6.53 -0.32
N ASP A 111 -24.90 5.68 -0.81
CA ASP A 111 -25.28 5.58 -2.22
C ASP A 111 -24.07 5.44 -3.17
N GLY A 112 -23.06 4.69 -2.70
CA GLY A 112 -21.82 4.46 -3.43
C GLY A 112 -20.81 5.63 -3.38
N ASP A 113 -21.14 6.73 -2.73
CA ASP A 113 -20.24 7.86 -2.53
C ASP A 113 -19.49 7.76 -1.21
N LEU A 114 -18.20 8.10 -1.25
CA LEU A 114 -17.35 8.10 -0.05
C LEU A 114 -17.53 9.39 0.75
N TYR A 115 -17.83 9.23 2.02
CA TYR A 115 -17.91 10.32 2.99
C TYR A 115 -16.81 10.20 4.01
N LEU A 116 -16.13 11.32 4.25
CA LEU A 116 -15.08 11.47 5.24
C LEU A 116 -15.47 12.60 6.19
N ASN A 117 -15.58 12.30 7.47
CA ASN A 117 -16.03 13.26 8.50
C ASN A 117 -17.37 13.94 8.16
N ASN A 118 -18.31 13.17 7.61
CA ASN A 118 -19.62 13.58 7.10
C ASN A 118 -19.59 14.47 5.84
N TYR A 119 -18.40 14.72 5.25
CA TYR A 119 -18.28 15.45 3.99
C TYR A 119 -18.07 14.48 2.84
N LYS A 120 -18.88 14.64 1.79
CA LYS A 120 -18.73 13.85 0.57
C LYS A 120 -17.40 14.18 -0.10
N ILE A 121 -16.63 13.16 -0.47
CA ILE A 121 -15.42 13.32 -1.28
C ILE A 121 -15.82 13.75 -2.69
N GLN A 122 -15.22 14.84 -3.17
CA GLN A 122 -15.43 15.32 -4.54
C GLN A 122 -14.94 14.29 -5.53
N ARG A 123 -15.82 13.95 -6.48
CA ARG A 123 -15.57 12.93 -7.49
C ARG A 123 -15.99 13.45 -8.86
N ASN A 124 -15.03 13.53 -9.79
CA ASN A 124 -15.27 13.92 -11.18
C ASN A 124 -15.13 12.70 -12.08
N LYS A 125 -16.13 12.45 -12.92
CA LYS A 125 -16.03 11.36 -13.89
C LYS A 125 -14.92 11.68 -14.91
N VAL A 126 -14.04 10.73 -15.13
CA VAL A 126 -13.03 10.80 -16.18
C VAL A 126 -13.60 10.07 -17.40
N GLU A 127 -13.51 10.67 -18.58
CA GLU A 127 -14.02 10.08 -19.83
C GLU A 127 -13.12 8.93 -20.35
N ILE A 128 -12.67 8.08 -19.43
CA ILE A 128 -11.86 6.90 -19.74
C ILE A 128 -12.56 5.69 -19.14
N THR A 129 -12.83 4.71 -19.98
CA THR A 129 -13.25 3.39 -19.52
C THR A 129 -12.01 2.55 -19.28
N ILE A 130 -11.89 1.98 -18.10
CA ILE A 130 -10.74 1.18 -17.68
C ILE A 130 -11.18 -0.27 -17.57
N ASN A 131 -10.36 -1.16 -18.13
CA ASN A 131 -10.52 -2.59 -17.95
C ASN A 131 -9.76 -3.02 -16.69
N ILE A 132 -10.46 -3.55 -15.70
CA ILE A 132 -9.83 -4.12 -14.50
C ILE A 132 -9.98 -5.64 -14.48
N ASN A 133 -8.96 -6.32 -13.96
CA ASN A 133 -8.98 -7.77 -13.83
C ASN A 133 -9.59 -8.16 -12.48
N CYS A 134 -10.77 -8.76 -12.51
CA CYS A 134 -11.44 -9.32 -11.34
C CYS A 134 -11.42 -10.85 -11.41
N GLY A 135 -10.31 -11.45 -10.97
CA GLY A 135 -10.12 -12.90 -11.06
C GLY A 135 -9.98 -13.37 -12.51
N SER A 136 -10.97 -14.13 -13.02
CA SER A 136 -11.00 -14.60 -14.41
C SER A 136 -11.75 -13.68 -15.38
N GLU A 137 -12.34 -12.60 -14.88
CA GLU A 137 -13.17 -11.68 -15.68
C GLU A 137 -12.49 -10.33 -15.86
N ILE A 138 -12.70 -9.74 -17.05
CA ILE A 138 -12.30 -8.36 -17.33
C ILE A 138 -13.57 -7.49 -17.27
N LEU A 139 -13.58 -6.56 -16.34
CA LEU A 139 -14.70 -5.65 -16.13
C LEU A 139 -14.38 -4.27 -16.73
N ASN A 140 -15.29 -3.75 -17.54
CA ASN A 140 -15.27 -2.37 -17.99
C ASN A 140 -15.88 -1.48 -16.92
N VAL A 141 -15.09 -0.61 -16.31
CA VAL A 141 -15.52 0.23 -15.20
C VAL A 141 -15.31 1.71 -15.50
N ASN A 142 -16.17 2.55 -14.93
CA ASN A 142 -15.99 3.99 -15.02
C ASN A 142 -14.88 4.43 -14.05
N ALA A 143 -14.01 5.29 -14.56
CA ALA A 143 -12.97 5.94 -13.77
C ALA A 143 -13.44 7.30 -13.25
N PHE A 144 -13.04 7.62 -12.04
CA PHE A 144 -13.32 8.89 -11.39
C PHE A 144 -12.05 9.44 -10.75
N GLU A 145 -11.83 10.73 -10.90
CA GLU A 145 -10.82 11.44 -10.14
C GLU A 145 -11.46 11.88 -8.81
N GLU A 146 -10.93 11.39 -7.71
CA GLU A 146 -11.34 11.76 -6.37
C GLU A 146 -10.33 12.72 -5.75
N LYS A 147 -10.83 13.78 -5.11
CA LYS A 147 -10.03 14.81 -4.44
C LYS A 147 -10.20 14.74 -2.93
N LEU A 148 -9.12 14.46 -2.24
CA LEU A 148 -9.08 14.41 -0.78
C LEU A 148 -9.03 15.82 -0.16
N PRO A 149 -9.41 16.00 1.12
CA PRO A 149 -9.40 17.31 1.79
C PRO A 149 -8.02 17.99 1.85
N ASN A 150 -6.95 17.21 1.79
CA ASN A 150 -5.58 17.74 1.74
C ASN A 150 -5.12 18.14 0.32
N GLY A 151 -6.01 18.10 -0.66
CA GLY A 151 -5.75 18.46 -2.06
C GLY A 151 -5.14 17.36 -2.92
N LYS A 152 -4.73 16.22 -2.36
CA LYS A 152 -4.25 15.08 -3.16
C LYS A 152 -5.40 14.49 -3.97
N THR A 153 -5.13 14.14 -5.24
CA THR A 153 -6.08 13.47 -6.14
C THR A 153 -5.60 12.07 -6.47
N TYR A 154 -6.53 11.20 -6.82
CA TYR A 154 -6.25 9.85 -7.31
C TYR A 154 -7.38 9.35 -8.18
N ILE A 155 -7.10 8.37 -9.03
CA ILE A 155 -8.12 7.71 -9.83
C ILE A 155 -8.70 6.54 -9.03
N ALA A 156 -10.01 6.52 -8.89
CA ALA A 156 -10.78 5.41 -8.35
C ALA A 156 -11.68 4.82 -9.45
N VAL A 157 -11.98 3.55 -9.36
CA VAL A 157 -12.89 2.86 -10.29
C VAL A 157 -14.07 2.29 -9.52
N TYR A 158 -15.24 2.36 -10.15
CA TYR A 158 -16.48 1.91 -9.56
C TYR A 158 -17.22 0.98 -10.53
N ASN A 159 -17.53 -0.20 -10.04
CA ASN A 159 -18.43 -1.12 -10.73
C ASN A 159 -19.82 -1.02 -10.12
N LYS A 160 -20.84 -0.77 -10.94
CA LYS A 160 -22.22 -0.64 -10.47
C LYS A 160 -22.74 -1.89 -9.76
N GLU A 161 -22.24 -3.07 -10.10
CA GLU A 161 -22.74 -4.34 -9.59
C GLU A 161 -22.06 -4.83 -8.31
N GLY A 162 -20.85 -4.36 -8.01
CA GLY A 162 -20.04 -4.84 -6.88
C GLY A 162 -19.70 -3.79 -5.82
N THR A 163 -20.18 -2.55 -5.99
CA THR A 163 -19.86 -1.48 -5.04
C THR A 163 -20.83 -1.53 -3.85
N MET A 164 -20.31 -1.49 -2.63
CA MET A 164 -21.13 -1.30 -1.45
C MET A 164 -21.90 0.01 -1.58
N ILE A 165 -23.23 -0.06 -1.65
CA ILE A 165 -24.08 1.10 -1.82
C ILE A 165 -24.13 1.92 -0.54
N ASN A 166 -24.23 1.24 0.60
CA ASN A 166 -24.30 1.85 1.91
C ASN A 166 -23.51 1.05 2.95
N THR A 167 -22.81 1.73 3.85
CA THR A 167 -22.13 1.13 4.99
C THR A 167 -22.54 1.80 6.28
N ASP A 168 -22.31 1.11 7.39
CA ASP A 168 -22.28 1.75 8.69
C ASP A 168 -21.17 2.80 8.77
N LYS A 169 -21.28 3.68 9.74
CA LYS A 169 -20.27 4.68 10.04
C LYS A 169 -19.11 4.04 10.79
N PHE A 170 -17.92 4.07 10.20
CA PHE A 170 -16.68 3.56 10.81
C PHE A 170 -15.86 4.71 11.39
N ILE A 171 -15.44 4.57 12.64
CA ILE A 171 -14.52 5.51 13.28
C ILE A 171 -13.12 4.86 13.26
N VAL A 172 -12.16 5.56 12.68
CA VAL A 172 -10.77 5.10 12.64
C VAL A 172 -10.18 5.16 14.06
N PRO A 173 -9.70 4.06 14.64
CA PRO A 173 -9.12 4.04 15.99
C PRO A 173 -7.95 5.03 16.13
N LYS A 174 -7.75 5.55 17.36
CA LYS A 174 -6.62 6.41 17.70
C LYS A 174 -5.34 5.61 17.93
#